data_2a5317f52183e4c7dc100a97428ec09d
#
_entry.id   2a5317f52183e4c7dc100a97428ec09d
#
_cell.length_a   1.000
_cell.length_b   1.000
_cell.length_c   1.000
_cell.angle_alpha   90.00
_cell.angle_beta   90.00
_cell.angle_gamma   90.00
#
_symmetry.space_group_name_H-M   'P 1'
#
loop_
_entity.id
_entity.type
_entity.pdbx_description
1 polymer ?
#
loop_
_entity_poly.entity_id
_entity_poly.type
_entity_poly.pdbx_seq_one_letter_code
_entity_poly.pdbx_strand_id
1 'polypeptide(L)'
;MIEVKDIYKSFDGVQVLKGVSATFETGKTNLIIGQSGSGKTVLMKSIVGLVRPEKGEILYDGRDLLQMNREQVRSLRTEIGMLFQGSALFDSETVLGNVEFPLMMYTRMSDAERRERAQFCLERVGLKGADDKYPSEISGGMQKRVAIARAIALNPKYLFCDEPNSGLDPKTSILIDELLSDITHEYQITTVINTHDMNSVLGIGENIVFINKGYREWVGNKGHCNFISRTLQSR
;
A
#
# COMPACT_ATOMS: atom_id res chain seq x y z
N MET A 1 4.10 5.89 12.21
CA MET A 1 4.58 6.95 11.29
C MET A 1 5.78 6.45 10.51
N ILE A 2 5.88 6.81 9.22
CA ILE A 2 7.05 6.48 8.39
C ILE A 2 7.69 7.78 7.91
N GLU A 3 9.00 7.89 8.06
CA GLU A 3 9.77 9.03 7.54
C GLU A 3 10.78 8.52 6.52
N VAL A 4 10.87 9.18 5.37
CA VAL A 4 11.93 8.98 4.39
C VAL A 4 12.73 10.27 4.26
N LYS A 5 14.06 10.15 4.27
CA LYS A 5 14.98 11.31 4.24
C LYS A 5 16.02 11.11 3.15
N ASP A 6 16.04 12.02 2.20
CA ASP A 6 17.03 12.13 1.13
C ASP A 6 17.29 10.82 0.37
N ILE A 7 16.21 10.17 -0.07
CA ILE A 7 16.28 8.89 -0.77
C ILE A 7 16.77 9.10 -2.20
N TYR A 8 17.89 8.43 -2.52
CA TYR A 8 18.47 8.37 -3.86
C TYR A 8 18.46 6.94 -4.38
N LYS A 9 18.07 6.78 -5.65
CA LYS A 9 18.12 5.49 -6.34
C LYS A 9 18.33 5.66 -7.83
N SER A 10 19.28 4.87 -8.37
CA SER A 10 19.56 4.77 -9.79
C SER A 10 19.39 3.32 -10.27
N PHE A 11 19.12 3.14 -11.57
CA PHE A 11 19.15 1.88 -12.29
C PHE A 11 19.88 2.13 -13.62
N ASP A 12 20.87 1.30 -13.93
CA ASP A 12 21.65 1.37 -15.17
C ASP A 12 22.19 2.81 -15.49
N GLY A 13 22.65 3.50 -14.44
CA GLY A 13 23.18 4.86 -14.54
C GLY A 13 22.11 5.96 -14.61
N VAL A 14 20.82 5.62 -14.71
CA VAL A 14 19.72 6.59 -14.71
C VAL A 14 19.20 6.80 -13.30
N GLN A 15 19.29 8.03 -12.80
CA GLN A 15 18.80 8.40 -11.47
C GLN A 15 17.27 8.56 -11.47
N VAL A 16 16.59 7.65 -10.75
CA VAL A 16 15.12 7.58 -10.65
C VAL A 16 14.59 8.32 -9.43
N LEU A 17 15.27 8.25 -8.28
CA LEU A 17 14.97 9.05 -7.08
C LEU A 17 16.14 9.99 -6.78
N LYS A 18 15.83 11.24 -6.51
CA LYS A 18 16.79 12.36 -6.48
C LYS A 18 16.66 13.16 -5.18
N GLY A 19 16.88 12.52 -4.03
CA GLY A 19 16.79 13.16 -2.71
C GLY A 19 15.34 13.34 -2.25
N VAL A 20 14.53 12.31 -2.38
CA VAL A 20 13.13 12.36 -1.96
C VAL A 20 13.04 12.24 -0.44
N SER A 21 12.40 13.24 0.19
CA SER A 21 12.08 13.23 1.62
C SER A 21 10.58 13.43 1.82
N ALA A 22 9.94 12.62 2.67
CA ALA A 22 8.52 12.69 2.96
C ALA A 22 8.20 12.05 4.31
N THR A 23 7.06 12.43 4.90
CA THR A 23 6.53 11.81 6.11
C THR A 23 5.15 11.25 5.81
N PHE A 24 4.91 10.01 6.22
CA PHE A 24 3.63 9.33 6.11
C PHE A 24 3.05 9.17 7.52
N GLU A 25 1.92 9.83 7.74
CA GLU A 25 1.33 9.99 9.06
C GLU A 25 0.50 8.77 9.46
N THR A 26 0.54 8.41 10.75
CA THR A 26 -0.27 7.33 11.32
C THR A 26 -1.76 7.71 11.34
N GLY A 27 -2.64 6.73 11.11
CA GLY A 27 -4.09 6.91 11.10
C GLY A 27 -4.59 7.75 9.93
N LYS A 28 -3.76 7.98 8.91
CA LYS A 28 -4.14 8.73 7.70
C LYS A 28 -3.90 7.95 6.42
N THR A 29 -4.70 8.27 5.41
CA THR A 29 -4.45 7.87 4.03
C THR A 29 -3.42 8.80 3.42
N ASN A 30 -2.18 8.31 3.29
CA ASN A 30 -1.07 9.03 2.69
C ASN A 30 -0.97 8.61 1.21
N LEU A 31 -0.99 9.57 0.30
CA LEU A 31 -0.90 9.30 -1.13
C LEU A 31 0.45 9.70 -1.71
N ILE A 32 1.03 8.83 -2.52
CA ILE A 32 2.15 9.16 -3.41
C ILE A 32 1.58 9.31 -4.81
N ILE A 33 1.60 10.51 -5.36
CA ILE A 33 1.03 10.82 -6.66
C ILE A 33 2.09 11.32 -7.65
N GLY A 34 1.78 11.24 -8.93
CA GLY A 34 2.64 11.72 -10.03
C GLY A 34 2.40 10.95 -11.32
N GLN A 35 2.99 11.40 -12.40
CA GLN A 35 2.86 10.74 -13.70
C GLN A 35 3.50 9.34 -13.71
N SER A 36 3.13 8.50 -14.69
CA SER A 36 3.81 7.23 -14.92
C SER A 36 5.31 7.47 -15.15
N GLY A 37 6.16 6.63 -14.55
CA GLY A 37 7.61 6.78 -14.65
C GLY A 37 8.23 7.87 -13.75
N SER A 38 7.45 8.59 -12.93
CA SER A 38 8.00 9.64 -12.06
C SER A 38 8.83 9.14 -10.88
N GLY A 39 8.83 7.82 -10.57
CA GLY A 39 9.57 7.22 -9.48
C GLY A 39 8.71 6.71 -8.30
N LYS A 40 7.38 6.88 -8.33
CA LYS A 40 6.45 6.48 -7.23
C LYS A 40 6.62 5.03 -6.77
N THR A 41 6.52 4.09 -7.71
CA THR A 41 6.66 2.65 -7.41
C THR A 41 8.06 2.31 -6.88
N VAL A 42 9.10 2.99 -7.36
CA VAL A 42 10.48 2.81 -6.85
C VAL A 42 10.58 3.34 -5.42
N LEU A 43 9.97 4.48 -5.12
CA LEU A 43 9.92 5.02 -3.76
C LEU A 43 9.18 4.06 -2.82
N MET A 44 7.97 3.60 -3.19
CA MET A 44 7.21 2.62 -2.39
C MET A 44 7.99 1.33 -2.19
N LYS A 45 8.59 0.75 -3.24
CA LYS A 45 9.43 -0.45 -3.14
C LYS A 45 10.67 -0.23 -2.25
N SER A 46 11.21 0.99 -2.22
CA SER A 46 12.31 1.33 -1.30
C SER A 46 11.82 1.36 0.15
N ILE A 47 10.66 1.97 0.39
CA ILE A 47 10.08 2.05 1.74
C ILE A 47 9.81 0.65 2.30
N VAL A 48 9.20 -0.25 1.52
CA VAL A 48 8.92 -1.63 2.00
C VAL A 48 10.15 -2.55 2.00
N GLY A 49 11.33 -2.05 1.60
CA GLY A 49 12.58 -2.80 1.61
C GLY A 49 12.73 -3.84 0.49
N LEU A 50 11.97 -3.70 -0.61
CA LEU A 50 12.10 -4.51 -1.83
C LEU A 50 13.21 -3.98 -2.76
N VAL A 51 13.50 -2.69 -2.69
CA VAL A 51 14.58 -2.02 -3.41
C VAL A 51 15.44 -1.28 -2.40
N ARG A 52 16.74 -1.56 -2.33
CA ARG A 52 17.64 -0.82 -1.43
C ARG A 52 18.03 0.51 -2.09
N PRO A 53 17.78 1.67 -1.45
CA PRO A 53 18.27 2.95 -1.92
C PRO A 53 19.79 3.03 -1.79
N GLU A 54 20.42 3.93 -2.54
CA GLU A 54 21.87 4.17 -2.52
C GLU A 54 22.26 5.11 -1.37
N LYS A 55 21.36 6.04 -1.03
CA LYS A 55 21.53 7.01 0.06
C LYS A 55 20.19 7.33 0.68
N GLY A 56 20.23 7.87 1.90
CA GLY A 56 19.10 8.32 2.67
C GLY A 56 18.75 7.42 3.83
N GLU A 57 17.64 7.71 4.51
CA GLU A 57 17.12 6.97 5.65
C GLU A 57 15.65 6.63 5.45
N ILE A 58 15.23 5.48 5.98
CA ILE A 58 13.82 5.05 6.00
C ILE A 58 13.48 4.62 7.41
N LEU A 59 12.71 5.46 8.11
CA LEU A 59 12.43 5.29 9.53
C LEU A 59 10.98 4.82 9.75
N TYR A 60 10.82 3.70 10.43
CA TYR A 60 9.55 3.16 10.90
C TYR A 60 9.43 3.39 12.41
N ASP A 61 8.67 4.41 12.83
CA ASP A 61 8.59 4.86 14.22
C ASP A 61 9.99 5.00 14.84
N GLY A 62 10.90 5.69 14.12
CA GLY A 62 12.29 5.93 14.51
C GLY A 62 13.26 4.78 14.26
N ARG A 63 12.79 3.60 13.80
CA ARG A 63 13.64 2.44 13.47
C ARG A 63 14.11 2.53 12.02
N ASP A 64 15.40 2.73 11.77
CA ASP A 64 15.95 2.82 10.41
C ASP A 64 16.03 1.44 9.73
N LEU A 65 15.18 1.22 8.71
CA LEU A 65 15.14 0.01 7.90
C LEU A 65 16.51 -0.37 7.31
N LEU A 66 17.31 0.63 6.91
CA LEU A 66 18.59 0.39 6.22
C LEU A 66 19.69 -0.08 7.18
N GLN A 67 19.51 0.11 8.49
CA GLN A 67 20.42 -0.34 9.56
C GLN A 67 19.93 -1.63 10.24
N MET A 68 18.71 -2.10 9.92
CA MET A 68 18.15 -3.33 10.50
C MET A 68 18.93 -4.57 10.10
N ASN A 69 19.13 -5.48 11.05
CA ASN A 69 19.57 -6.84 10.78
C ASN A 69 18.42 -7.71 10.22
N ARG A 70 18.71 -8.95 9.82
CA ARG A 70 17.75 -9.86 9.17
C ARG A 70 16.53 -10.17 10.06
N GLU A 71 16.71 -10.32 11.36
CA GLU A 71 15.63 -10.61 12.31
C GLU A 71 14.72 -9.38 12.48
N GLN A 72 15.29 -8.19 12.60
CA GLN A 72 14.55 -6.94 12.68
C GLN A 72 13.73 -6.68 11.42
N VAL A 73 14.32 -6.92 10.23
CA VAL A 73 13.59 -6.81 8.95
C VAL A 73 12.46 -7.84 8.88
N ARG A 74 12.69 -9.09 9.35
CA ARG A 74 11.64 -10.11 9.41
C ARG A 74 10.49 -9.69 10.33
N SER A 75 10.82 -9.15 11.51
CA SER A 75 9.82 -8.61 12.45
C SER A 75 9.04 -7.45 11.83
N LEU A 76 9.73 -6.48 11.20
CA LEU A 76 9.06 -5.36 10.53
C LEU A 76 8.10 -5.83 9.43
N ARG A 77 8.45 -6.87 8.68
CA ARG A 77 7.58 -7.43 7.62
C ARG A 77 6.24 -7.97 8.16
N THR A 78 6.18 -8.42 9.40
CA THR A 78 4.90 -8.82 10.02
C THR A 78 4.03 -7.62 10.39
N GLU A 79 4.63 -6.44 10.50
CA GLU A 79 3.92 -5.18 10.76
C GLU A 79 3.45 -4.49 9.45
N ILE A 80 3.82 -5.03 8.27
CA ILE A 80 3.52 -4.47 6.95
C ILE A 80 2.51 -5.35 6.22
N GLY A 81 1.38 -4.76 5.81
CA GLY A 81 0.48 -5.29 4.80
C GLY A 81 0.78 -4.69 3.43
N MET A 82 0.65 -5.47 2.36
CA MET A 82 0.88 -4.96 1.00
C MET A 82 -0.15 -5.45 0.01
N LEU A 83 -0.73 -4.51 -0.73
CA LEU A 83 -1.59 -4.72 -1.88
C LEU A 83 -0.80 -4.34 -3.15
N PHE A 84 -0.51 -5.32 -3.98
CA PHE A 84 0.15 -5.13 -5.27
C PHE A 84 -0.85 -4.74 -6.37
N GLN A 85 -0.40 -4.06 -7.40
CA GLN A 85 -1.20 -3.62 -8.54
C GLN A 85 -2.05 -4.75 -9.15
N GLY A 86 -1.49 -5.94 -9.36
CA GLY A 86 -2.17 -7.11 -9.91
C GLY A 86 -2.88 -8.00 -8.88
N SER A 87 -3.14 -7.50 -7.64
CA SER A 87 -3.63 -8.28 -6.49
C SER A 87 -2.67 -9.40 -6.03
N ALA A 88 -1.93 -10.01 -6.93
CA ALA A 88 -0.95 -11.07 -6.68
C ALA A 88 -1.51 -12.20 -5.80
N LEU A 89 -2.73 -12.64 -6.09
CA LEU A 89 -3.33 -13.80 -5.44
C LEU A 89 -2.68 -15.08 -5.96
N PHE A 90 -2.65 -16.10 -5.11
CA PHE A 90 -2.25 -17.44 -5.50
C PHE A 90 -3.42 -18.12 -6.21
N ASP A 91 -3.29 -18.38 -7.51
CA ASP A 91 -4.34 -19.01 -8.33
C ASP A 91 -4.66 -20.43 -7.90
N SER A 92 -3.71 -21.12 -7.26
CA SER A 92 -3.85 -22.46 -6.72
C SER A 92 -4.56 -22.52 -5.36
N GLU A 93 -4.78 -21.37 -4.73
CA GLU A 93 -5.39 -21.25 -3.41
C GLU A 93 -6.79 -20.67 -3.53
N THR A 94 -7.69 -21.08 -2.62
CA THR A 94 -9.01 -20.48 -2.49
C THR A 94 -8.91 -19.05 -1.98
N VAL A 95 -10.01 -18.32 -1.99
CA VAL A 95 -10.15 -16.99 -1.38
C VAL A 95 -9.72 -17.04 0.08
N LEU A 96 -10.22 -18.00 0.84
CA LEU A 96 -9.85 -18.20 2.24
C LEU A 96 -8.35 -18.52 2.38
N GLY A 97 -7.83 -19.49 1.60
CA GLY A 97 -6.42 -19.88 1.60
C GLY A 97 -5.47 -18.74 1.32
N ASN A 98 -5.84 -17.86 0.39
CA ASN A 98 -5.07 -16.63 0.14
C ASN A 98 -4.96 -15.72 1.37
N VAL A 99 -6.02 -15.59 2.16
CA VAL A 99 -6.03 -14.76 3.38
C VAL A 99 -5.36 -15.47 4.56
N GLU A 100 -5.46 -16.78 4.67
CA GLU A 100 -4.78 -17.59 5.69
C GLU A 100 -3.26 -17.63 5.49
N PHE A 101 -2.77 -17.50 4.26
CA PHE A 101 -1.36 -17.68 3.92
C PHE A 101 -0.39 -16.87 4.81
N PRO A 102 -0.53 -15.55 5.02
CA PRO A 102 0.35 -14.81 5.92
C PRO A 102 0.23 -15.26 7.38
N LEU A 103 -0.93 -15.69 7.83
CA LEU A 103 -1.13 -16.22 9.18
C LEU A 103 -0.36 -17.53 9.37
N MET A 104 -0.39 -18.42 8.38
CA MET A 104 0.36 -19.68 8.37
C MET A 104 1.87 -19.44 8.42
N MET A 105 2.36 -18.43 7.67
CA MET A 105 3.79 -18.15 7.56
C MET A 105 4.39 -17.43 8.77
N TYR A 106 3.61 -16.62 9.47
CA TYR A 106 4.15 -15.67 10.46
C TYR A 106 3.55 -15.82 11.86
N THR A 107 2.59 -16.74 12.08
CA THR A 107 1.99 -16.94 13.41
C THR A 107 2.12 -18.39 13.87
N ARG A 108 1.77 -18.64 15.13
CA ARG A 108 1.62 -19.99 15.72
C ARG A 108 0.16 -20.35 15.93
N MET A 109 -0.77 -19.69 15.26
CA MET A 109 -2.20 -19.96 15.33
C MET A 109 -2.50 -21.39 14.86
N SER A 110 -3.42 -22.06 15.51
CA SER A 110 -4.02 -23.31 15.03
C SER A 110 -4.78 -23.08 13.72
N ASP A 111 -5.11 -24.17 13.01
CA ASP A 111 -5.89 -24.07 11.76
C ASP A 111 -7.25 -23.41 11.99
N ALA A 112 -7.91 -23.70 13.12
CA ALA A 112 -9.19 -23.10 13.48
C ALA A 112 -9.07 -21.58 13.71
N GLU A 113 -8.05 -21.14 14.46
CA GLU A 113 -7.80 -19.72 14.72
C GLU A 113 -7.44 -18.95 13.44
N ARG A 114 -6.63 -19.56 12.54
CA ARG A 114 -6.30 -18.94 11.22
C ARG A 114 -7.55 -18.77 10.39
N ARG A 115 -8.40 -19.82 10.31
CA ARG A 115 -9.65 -19.80 9.56
C ARG A 115 -10.59 -18.72 10.08
N GLU A 116 -10.80 -18.65 11.39
CA GLU A 116 -11.64 -17.62 12.02
C GLU A 116 -11.13 -16.22 11.71
N ARG A 117 -9.82 -16.00 11.85
CA ARG A 117 -9.19 -14.70 11.54
C ARG A 117 -9.32 -14.34 10.06
N ALA A 118 -9.10 -15.28 9.16
CA ALA A 118 -9.23 -15.06 7.72
C ALA A 118 -10.68 -14.73 7.32
N GLN A 119 -11.66 -15.46 7.87
CA GLN A 119 -13.08 -15.19 7.66
C GLN A 119 -13.48 -13.81 8.17
N PHE A 120 -13.00 -13.41 9.35
CA PHE A 120 -13.20 -12.05 9.85
C PHE A 120 -12.66 -11.01 8.86
N CYS A 121 -11.46 -11.20 8.30
CA CYS A 121 -10.90 -10.28 7.31
C CYS A 121 -11.73 -10.25 6.01
N LEU A 122 -12.25 -11.40 5.56
CA LEU A 122 -13.13 -11.48 4.39
C LEU A 122 -14.48 -10.79 4.62
N GLU A 123 -15.07 -10.97 5.79
CA GLU A 123 -16.30 -10.23 6.17
C GLU A 123 -16.05 -8.71 6.20
N ARG A 124 -14.90 -8.28 6.72
CA ARG A 124 -14.53 -6.86 6.80
C ARG A 124 -14.43 -6.19 5.43
N VAL A 125 -14.05 -6.94 4.39
CA VAL A 125 -14.01 -6.45 3.01
C VAL A 125 -15.29 -6.77 2.21
N GLY A 126 -16.36 -7.27 2.85
CA GLY A 126 -17.64 -7.55 2.23
C GLY A 126 -17.64 -8.78 1.32
N LEU A 127 -16.85 -9.81 1.65
CA LEU A 127 -16.74 -11.07 0.89
C LEU A 127 -17.21 -12.30 1.67
N LYS A 128 -18.24 -12.14 2.50
CA LYS A 128 -18.86 -13.28 3.21
C LYS A 128 -19.37 -14.33 2.23
N GLY A 129 -19.03 -15.62 2.48
CA GLY A 129 -19.49 -16.75 1.68
C GLY A 129 -18.76 -16.96 0.35
N ALA A 130 -17.58 -16.33 0.18
CA ALA A 130 -16.72 -16.57 -0.97
C ALA A 130 -15.53 -17.50 -0.67
N ASP A 131 -15.47 -18.08 0.51
CA ASP A 131 -14.33 -18.78 1.11
C ASP A 131 -13.71 -19.83 0.19
N ASP A 132 -14.55 -20.67 -0.40
CA ASP A 132 -14.13 -21.84 -1.20
C ASP A 132 -13.92 -21.53 -2.69
N LYS A 133 -14.17 -20.28 -3.14
CA LYS A 133 -13.93 -19.87 -4.52
C LYS A 133 -12.45 -19.67 -4.79
N TYR A 134 -12.06 -19.88 -6.03
CA TYR A 134 -10.72 -19.56 -6.53
C TYR A 134 -10.68 -18.15 -7.15
N PRO A 135 -9.50 -17.52 -7.28
CA PRO A 135 -9.35 -16.21 -7.90
C PRO A 135 -9.98 -16.12 -9.30
N SER A 136 -9.93 -17.20 -10.10
CA SER A 136 -10.54 -17.27 -11.43
C SER A 136 -12.08 -17.24 -11.43
N GLU A 137 -12.73 -17.50 -10.29
CA GLU A 137 -14.19 -17.59 -10.15
C GLU A 137 -14.81 -16.30 -9.61
N ILE A 138 -13.99 -15.26 -9.35
CA ILE A 138 -14.42 -13.99 -8.77
C ILE A 138 -14.02 -12.81 -9.66
N SER A 139 -14.78 -11.71 -9.56
CA SER A 139 -14.51 -10.49 -10.32
C SER A 139 -13.21 -9.81 -9.89
N GLY A 140 -12.64 -8.94 -10.76
CA GLY A 140 -11.44 -8.17 -10.45
C GLY A 140 -11.57 -7.32 -9.17
N GLY A 141 -12.74 -6.71 -8.95
CA GLY A 141 -13.03 -5.98 -7.70
C GLY A 141 -13.05 -6.89 -6.46
N MET A 142 -13.59 -8.11 -6.60
CA MET A 142 -13.51 -9.11 -5.52
C MET A 142 -12.06 -9.55 -5.26
N GLN A 143 -11.26 -9.77 -6.32
CA GLN A 143 -9.84 -10.10 -6.17
C GLN A 143 -9.07 -9.02 -5.41
N LYS A 144 -9.35 -7.73 -5.67
CA LYS A 144 -8.77 -6.61 -4.90
C LYS A 144 -9.16 -6.67 -3.44
N ARG A 145 -10.43 -6.94 -3.13
CA ARG A 145 -10.91 -7.09 -1.75
C ARG A 145 -10.26 -8.28 -1.03
N VAL A 146 -10.08 -9.42 -1.70
CA VAL A 146 -9.33 -10.58 -1.14
C VAL A 146 -7.89 -10.16 -0.82
N ALA A 147 -7.23 -9.44 -1.74
CA ALA A 147 -5.87 -8.98 -1.53
C ALA A 147 -5.76 -7.96 -0.36
N ILE A 148 -6.78 -7.10 -0.16
CA ILE A 148 -6.88 -6.24 1.03
C ILE A 148 -7.07 -7.08 2.29
N ALA A 149 -7.99 -8.06 2.30
CA ALA A 149 -8.20 -8.96 3.43
C ALA A 149 -6.92 -9.69 3.82
N ARG A 150 -6.16 -10.21 2.83
CA ARG A 150 -4.85 -10.82 3.04
C ARG A 150 -3.85 -9.83 3.64
N ALA A 151 -3.83 -8.58 3.16
CA ALA A 151 -2.90 -7.57 3.63
C ALA A 151 -3.15 -7.16 5.10
N ILE A 152 -4.41 -7.22 5.57
CA ILE A 152 -4.76 -6.87 6.96
C ILE A 152 -4.81 -8.08 7.91
N ALA A 153 -4.56 -9.29 7.42
CA ALA A 153 -4.69 -10.52 8.21
C ALA A 153 -3.82 -10.53 9.47
N LEU A 154 -2.59 -10.00 9.39
CA LEU A 154 -1.63 -9.91 10.50
C LEU A 154 -1.81 -8.67 11.40
N ASN A 155 -2.90 -7.90 11.29
CA ASN A 155 -3.08 -6.62 11.98
C ASN A 155 -1.88 -5.67 11.76
N PRO A 156 -1.57 -5.30 10.51
CA PRO A 156 -0.39 -4.51 10.22
C PRO A 156 -0.48 -3.11 10.82
N LYS A 157 0.66 -2.52 11.17
CA LYS A 157 0.77 -1.09 11.54
C LYS A 157 0.89 -0.20 10.30
N TYR A 158 1.35 -0.77 9.19
CA TYR A 158 1.63 -0.07 7.93
C TYR A 158 0.99 -0.83 6.78
N LEU A 159 0.20 -0.15 5.97
CA LEU A 159 -0.45 -0.73 4.79
C LEU A 159 0.03 0.00 3.53
N PHE A 160 0.55 -0.75 2.58
CA PHE A 160 0.99 -0.21 1.29
C PHE A 160 0.11 -0.72 0.16
N CYS A 161 -0.37 0.19 -0.69
CA CYS A 161 -1.22 -0.12 -1.82
C CYS A 161 -0.63 0.48 -3.10
N ASP A 162 -0.18 -0.38 -4.01
CA ASP A 162 0.37 0.04 -5.31
C ASP A 162 -0.74 -0.02 -6.36
N GLU A 163 -1.25 1.14 -6.79
CA GLU A 163 -2.32 1.31 -7.79
C GLU A 163 -3.55 0.41 -7.48
N PRO A 164 -4.20 0.55 -6.31
CA PRO A 164 -5.27 -0.35 -5.87
C PRO A 164 -6.45 -0.41 -6.84
N ASN A 165 -6.72 0.69 -7.55
CA ASN A 165 -7.85 0.84 -8.46
C ASN A 165 -7.55 0.46 -9.91
N SER A 166 -6.31 0.05 -10.22
CA SER A 166 -5.92 -0.32 -11.58
C SER A 166 -6.79 -1.45 -12.14
N GLY A 167 -7.39 -1.22 -13.32
CA GLY A 167 -8.23 -2.19 -14.02
C GLY A 167 -9.66 -2.32 -13.51
N LEU A 168 -10.11 -1.45 -12.60
CA LEU A 168 -11.47 -1.40 -12.09
C LEU A 168 -12.32 -0.33 -12.78
N ASP A 169 -13.63 -0.54 -12.81
CA ASP A 169 -14.57 0.50 -13.20
C ASP A 169 -14.64 1.63 -12.14
N PRO A 170 -15.09 2.83 -12.52
CA PRO A 170 -15.09 3.99 -11.59
C PRO A 170 -15.87 3.77 -10.31
N LYS A 171 -17.00 3.05 -10.37
CA LYS A 171 -17.84 2.79 -9.19
C LYS A 171 -17.13 1.84 -8.21
N THR A 172 -16.55 0.78 -8.73
CA THR A 172 -15.77 -0.18 -7.92
C THR A 172 -14.52 0.47 -7.34
N SER A 173 -13.86 1.38 -8.08
CA SER A 173 -12.70 2.14 -7.60
C SER A 173 -13.03 2.97 -6.37
N ILE A 174 -14.16 3.68 -6.37
CA ILE A 174 -14.62 4.47 -5.21
C ILE A 174 -14.83 3.57 -3.99
N LEU A 175 -15.47 2.41 -4.17
CA LEU A 175 -15.70 1.46 -3.07
C LEU A 175 -14.40 0.89 -2.49
N ILE A 176 -13.37 0.69 -3.31
CA ILE A 176 -12.03 0.27 -2.83
C ILE A 176 -11.35 1.41 -2.04
N ASP A 177 -11.45 2.65 -2.52
CA ASP A 177 -10.90 3.81 -1.84
C ASP A 177 -11.56 4.02 -0.47
N GLU A 178 -12.88 3.98 -0.40
CA GLU A 178 -13.64 4.07 0.85
C GLU A 178 -13.25 2.96 1.82
N LEU A 179 -13.16 1.72 1.34
CA LEU A 179 -12.75 0.57 2.16
C LEU A 179 -11.34 0.76 2.74
N LEU A 180 -10.37 1.24 1.95
CA LEU A 180 -9.02 1.52 2.42
C LEU A 180 -8.98 2.65 3.44
N SER A 181 -9.79 3.70 3.23
CA SER A 181 -9.95 4.82 4.17
C SER A 181 -10.55 4.35 5.50
N ASP A 182 -11.64 3.57 5.46
CA ASP A 182 -12.29 3.03 6.66
C ASP A 182 -11.35 2.14 7.47
N ILE A 183 -10.64 1.22 6.82
CA ILE A 183 -9.64 0.35 7.46
C ILE A 183 -8.53 1.20 8.10
N THR A 184 -8.05 2.23 7.40
CA THR A 184 -7.01 3.14 7.90
C THR A 184 -7.42 3.80 9.21
N HIS A 185 -8.62 4.38 9.24
CA HIS A 185 -9.11 5.11 10.41
C HIS A 185 -9.51 4.18 11.55
N GLU A 186 -10.19 3.07 11.26
CA GLU A 186 -10.64 2.11 12.27
C GLU A 186 -9.46 1.48 13.02
N TYR A 187 -8.42 1.05 12.29
CA TYR A 187 -7.27 0.38 12.90
C TYR A 187 -6.08 1.32 13.16
N GLN A 188 -6.23 2.62 12.90
CA GLN A 188 -5.16 3.63 13.05
C GLN A 188 -3.86 3.25 12.33
N ILE A 189 -4.00 2.67 11.13
CA ILE A 189 -2.87 2.23 10.29
C ILE A 189 -2.23 3.41 9.58
N THR A 190 -0.91 3.38 9.38
CA THR A 190 -0.23 4.28 8.44
C THR A 190 -0.42 3.70 7.04
N THR A 191 -1.41 4.18 6.29
CA THR A 191 -1.68 3.69 4.93
C THR A 191 -0.97 4.56 3.90
N VAL A 192 -0.20 3.94 3.00
CA VAL A 192 0.50 4.60 1.89
C VAL A 192 -0.01 4.05 0.57
N ILE A 193 -0.66 4.88 -0.23
CA ILE A 193 -1.26 4.51 -1.51
C ILE A 193 -0.50 5.21 -2.62
N ASN A 194 0.04 4.44 -3.55
CA ASN A 194 0.60 4.93 -4.79
C ASN A 194 -0.52 4.96 -5.85
N THR A 195 -0.82 6.13 -6.39
CA THR A 195 -1.85 6.28 -7.41
C THR A 195 -1.58 7.43 -8.38
N HIS A 196 -2.18 7.36 -9.56
CA HIS A 196 -2.28 8.47 -10.52
C HIS A 196 -3.75 8.91 -10.72
N ASP A 197 -4.71 8.27 -10.02
CA ASP A 197 -6.14 8.60 -10.10
C ASP A 197 -6.47 9.81 -9.24
N MET A 198 -6.92 10.90 -9.89
CA MET A 198 -7.31 12.13 -9.21
C MET A 198 -8.60 11.98 -8.40
N ASN A 199 -9.46 11.02 -8.72
CA ASN A 199 -10.66 10.75 -7.91
C ASN A 199 -10.26 10.23 -6.54
N SER A 200 -9.31 9.28 -6.47
CA SER A 200 -8.74 8.81 -5.20
C SER A 200 -8.09 9.95 -4.41
N VAL A 201 -7.34 10.83 -5.10
CA VAL A 201 -6.69 11.99 -4.46
C VAL A 201 -7.70 12.89 -3.78
N LEU A 202 -8.79 13.25 -4.47
CA LEU A 202 -9.84 14.13 -3.96
C LEU A 202 -10.74 13.42 -2.93
N GLY A 203 -10.97 12.12 -3.10
CA GLY A 203 -11.80 11.32 -2.21
C GLY A 203 -11.15 11.10 -0.85
N ILE A 204 -10.00 10.44 -0.83
CA ILE A 204 -9.40 9.91 0.39
C ILE A 204 -8.02 10.49 0.76
N GLY A 205 -7.45 11.41 -0.05
CA GLY A 205 -6.11 11.96 0.20
C GLY A 205 -6.05 12.91 1.39
N GLU A 206 -5.47 12.49 2.50
CA GLU A 206 -5.30 13.32 3.71
C GLU A 206 -3.90 13.91 3.82
N ASN A 207 -2.88 13.16 3.40
CA ASN A 207 -1.51 13.62 3.25
C ASN A 207 -1.01 13.18 1.88
N ILE A 208 -0.60 14.12 1.03
CA ILE A 208 -0.32 13.87 -0.37
C ILE A 208 1.10 14.31 -0.68
N VAL A 209 1.89 13.42 -1.26
CA VAL A 209 3.26 13.65 -1.72
C VAL A 209 3.28 13.57 -3.24
N PHE A 210 3.58 14.68 -3.91
CA PHE A 210 3.70 14.72 -5.37
C PHE A 210 5.13 14.50 -5.81
N ILE A 211 5.34 13.45 -6.60
CA ILE A 211 6.64 13.06 -7.18
C ILE A 211 6.64 13.35 -8.68
N ASN A 212 7.63 14.11 -9.14
CA ASN A 212 7.84 14.39 -10.54
C ASN A 212 9.31 14.24 -10.91
N LYS A 213 9.60 13.45 -11.94
CA LYS A 213 10.97 13.20 -12.47
C LYS A 213 12.01 12.85 -11.38
N GLY A 214 11.55 12.12 -10.35
CA GLY A 214 12.39 11.68 -9.24
C GLY A 214 12.54 12.68 -8.08
N TYR A 215 11.92 13.85 -8.15
CA TYR A 215 11.91 14.83 -7.07
C TYR A 215 10.56 14.88 -6.36
N ARG A 216 10.55 15.19 -5.04
CA ARG A 216 9.35 15.61 -4.34
C ARG A 216 9.09 17.09 -4.66
N GLU A 217 8.12 17.38 -5.50
CA GLU A 217 7.77 18.77 -5.86
C GLU A 217 6.83 19.42 -4.85
N TRP A 218 5.96 18.65 -4.22
CA TRP A 218 4.95 19.21 -3.31
C TRP A 218 4.48 18.21 -2.26
N VAL A 219 4.05 18.72 -1.11
CA VAL A 219 3.37 17.99 -0.04
C VAL A 219 2.19 18.84 0.45
N GLY A 220 1.06 18.20 0.70
CA GLY A 220 -0.13 18.86 1.21
C GLY A 220 -1.29 17.88 1.44
N ASN A 221 -2.51 18.40 1.41
CA ASN A 221 -3.73 17.60 1.54
C ASN A 221 -4.74 17.94 0.44
N LYS A 222 -5.85 17.20 0.37
CA LYS A 222 -6.90 17.39 -0.65
C LYS A 222 -7.47 18.81 -0.70
N GLY A 223 -7.49 19.55 0.42
CA GLY A 223 -7.95 20.95 0.45
C GLY A 223 -7.06 21.93 -0.32
N HIS A 224 -5.81 21.57 -0.59
CA HIS A 224 -4.84 22.38 -1.34
C HIS A 224 -4.61 21.88 -2.78
N CYS A 225 -5.38 20.89 -3.24
CA CYS A 225 -5.20 20.24 -4.55
C CYS A 225 -5.49 21.12 -5.78
N ASN A 226 -6.07 22.32 -5.63
CA ASN A 226 -6.24 23.27 -6.75
C ASN A 226 -4.92 23.66 -7.44
N PHE A 227 -3.79 23.47 -6.76
CA PHE A 227 -2.46 23.68 -7.33
C PHE A 227 -2.04 22.52 -8.26
N ILE A 228 -2.38 21.28 -7.90
CA ILE A 228 -1.96 20.07 -8.63
C ILE A 228 -2.70 19.96 -9.96
N SER A 229 -4.01 20.28 -10.01
CA SER A 229 -4.79 20.24 -11.25
C SER A 229 -4.23 21.20 -12.32
N ARG A 230 -3.74 22.36 -11.93
CA ARG A 230 -3.08 23.32 -12.85
C ARG A 230 -1.72 22.83 -13.33
N THR A 231 -0.93 22.18 -12.47
CA THR A 231 0.43 21.70 -12.81
C THR A 231 0.39 20.43 -13.68
N LEU A 232 -0.62 19.56 -13.52
CA LEU A 232 -0.81 18.37 -14.35
C LEU A 232 -1.44 18.68 -15.71
N GLN A 233 -2.22 19.77 -15.85
CA GLN A 233 -2.86 20.19 -17.10
C GLN A 233 -1.97 21.12 -17.96
N SER A 234 -0.91 21.68 -17.39
CA SER A 234 -0.06 22.68 -18.07
C SER A 234 1.20 22.09 -18.73
N ARG A 235 1.29 20.77 -18.87
CA ARG A 235 2.38 20.03 -19.54
C ARG A 235 1.82 18.79 -20.24
#